data_4c842e6c8878d232031e1bf331a8c9d7
#
_entry.id   4c842e6c8878d232031e1bf331a8c9d7
#
_cell.length_a   1.000
_cell.length_b   1.000
_cell.length_c   1.000
_cell.angle_alpha   90.00
_cell.angle_beta   90.00
_cell.angle_gamma   90.00
#
_symmetry.space_group_name_H-M   'P 1'
#
loop_
_entity.id
_entity.type
_entity.pdbx_description
1 polymer ?
#
loop_
_entity_poly.entity_id
_entity_poly.type
_entity_poly.pdbx_seq_one_letter_code
_entity_poly.pdbx_strand_id
1 'polypeptide(L)'
;MSDHSVEDSFSSDHSCSNCSPSNKVDIQIKTDNKNSILSGLPVQDEFAPNSICFGCGPSNKDGLQIKSYRSKDGLIAEFECEEKHQAFPGVINGGIIGSLIDCHGNWTAAIAIMDKNNWEKPQCTVTAQYEIKLKRPTPLGIKLKLNSRVLALQEDRAEVIIELKADGKTCATGRGLFVAVKEGHPAYHRWH
;
A
#
# COMPACT_ATOMS: atom_id res chain seq x y z
N MET A 1 30.02 -49.79 6.62
CA MET A 1 30.59 -49.66 7.96
C MET A 1 31.17 -48.25 7.98
N SER A 2 30.65 -47.29 8.64
CA SER A 2 29.98 -47.04 9.91
C SER A 2 29.13 -45.78 9.81
N ASP A 3 27.96 -45.92 10.32
CA ASP A 3 26.91 -44.98 10.58
C ASP A 3 27.31 -43.97 11.66
N HIS A 4 27.08 -42.69 11.49
CA HIS A 4 27.05 -41.70 12.56
C HIS A 4 25.86 -40.77 12.39
N SER A 5 24.77 -41.19 13.01
CA SER A 5 23.62 -40.38 13.38
C SER A 5 24.04 -39.39 14.48
N VAL A 6 23.83 -38.07 14.29
CA VAL A 6 23.88 -37.07 15.34
C VAL A 6 22.47 -36.57 15.57
N GLU A 7 21.88 -36.99 16.67
CA GLU A 7 20.65 -36.40 17.22
C GLU A 7 21.03 -35.18 18.03
N ASP A 8 20.63 -33.98 17.62
CA ASP A 8 20.66 -32.78 18.46
C ASP A 8 19.27 -32.49 19.00
N SER A 9 19.12 -32.83 20.27
CA SER A 9 17.98 -32.45 21.11
C SER A 9 18.14 -30.98 21.54
N PHE A 10 17.32 -30.08 21.03
CA PHE A 10 17.13 -28.75 21.61
C PHE A 10 15.86 -28.72 22.46
N SER A 11 16.05 -28.87 23.76
CA SER A 11 15.07 -28.46 24.76
C SER A 11 15.44 -27.06 25.24
N SER A 12 14.56 -26.08 25.05
CA SER A 12 14.60 -24.84 25.82
C SER A 12 13.19 -24.34 26.07
N ASP A 13 12.67 -24.75 27.22
CA ASP A 13 11.58 -24.09 27.90
C ASP A 13 12.04 -22.69 28.35
N HIS A 14 11.51 -21.65 27.70
CA HIS A 14 11.46 -20.32 28.28
C HIS A 14 10.02 -19.83 28.24
N SER A 15 9.32 -20.12 29.35
CA SER A 15 8.02 -19.51 29.64
C SER A 15 8.18 -18.03 29.94
N CYS A 16 7.87 -17.17 29.00
CA CYS A 16 7.63 -15.75 29.25
C CYS A 16 6.18 -15.56 29.70
N SER A 17 5.95 -15.57 30.99
CA SER A 17 4.69 -15.15 31.61
C SER A 17 4.65 -13.62 31.68
N ASN A 18 4.18 -12.96 30.64
CA ASN A 18 3.55 -11.62 30.61
C ASN A 18 3.47 -11.10 29.16
N CYS A 19 2.82 -11.87 28.27
CA CYS A 19 2.34 -11.29 27.02
C CYS A 19 0.84 -11.08 27.14
N SER A 20 0.43 -9.82 27.38
CA SER A 20 -0.98 -9.44 27.23
C SER A 20 -1.43 -9.70 25.80
N PRO A 21 -2.65 -10.26 25.59
CA PRO A 21 -3.15 -10.51 24.25
C PRO A 21 -3.31 -9.17 23.52
N SER A 22 -2.57 -8.99 22.45
CA SER A 22 -2.82 -7.89 21.52
C SER A 22 -4.25 -8.02 20.99
N ASN A 23 -5.09 -7.03 21.28
CA ASN A 23 -6.43 -6.91 20.74
C ASN A 23 -6.35 -6.99 19.21
N LYS A 24 -6.74 -8.14 18.66
CA LYS A 24 -7.01 -8.28 17.23
C LYS A 24 -8.25 -7.47 16.94
N VAL A 25 -8.06 -6.21 16.53
CA VAL A 25 -9.14 -5.44 15.95
C VAL A 25 -9.35 -6.00 14.54
N ASP A 26 -10.34 -6.88 14.40
CA ASP A 26 -10.86 -7.27 13.09
C ASP A 26 -11.56 -6.05 12.49
N ILE A 27 -10.79 -5.27 11.73
CA ILE A 27 -11.31 -4.09 11.05
C ILE A 27 -12.08 -4.58 9.83
N GLN A 28 -13.40 -4.73 9.99
CA GLN A 28 -14.30 -4.91 8.87
C GLN A 28 -14.48 -3.56 8.17
N ILE A 29 -13.88 -3.42 6.99
CA ILE A 29 -14.16 -2.30 6.10
C ILE A 29 -15.56 -2.54 5.53
N LYS A 30 -16.56 -1.78 6.01
CA LYS A 30 -17.89 -1.78 5.39
C LYS A 30 -17.76 -1.16 4.01
N THR A 31 -17.80 -1.99 2.98
CA THR A 31 -17.83 -1.55 1.59
C THR A 31 -19.27 -1.46 1.14
N ASP A 32 -19.77 -0.24 1.02
CA ASP A 32 -20.99 0.00 0.25
C ASP A 32 -20.71 -0.30 -1.22
N ASN A 33 -21.38 -1.32 -1.71
CA ASN A 33 -21.28 -1.84 -3.07
C ASN A 33 -22.09 -0.93 -4.02
N LYS A 34 -21.62 0.31 -4.23
CA LYS A 34 -22.10 1.20 -5.30
C LYS A 34 -20.91 1.56 -6.16
N ASN A 35 -21.06 1.39 -7.49
CA ASN A 35 -20.11 1.71 -8.54
C ASN A 35 -19.18 2.87 -8.12
N SER A 36 -17.93 2.57 -7.79
CA SER A 36 -16.93 3.61 -7.55
C SER A 36 -16.66 4.27 -8.91
N ILE A 37 -17.31 5.39 -9.14
CA ILE A 37 -17.06 6.21 -10.32
C ILE A 37 -15.74 6.92 -10.05
N LEU A 38 -14.68 6.49 -10.71
CA LEU A 38 -13.41 7.23 -10.75
C LEU A 38 -13.71 8.57 -11.43
N SER A 39 -13.61 9.68 -10.70
CA SER A 39 -13.91 11.01 -11.22
C SER A 39 -12.79 12.00 -10.93
N GLY A 40 -12.56 12.93 -11.84
CA GLY A 40 -11.51 13.93 -11.74
C GLY A 40 -10.16 13.45 -12.26
N LEU A 41 -9.11 14.26 -12.04
CA LEU A 41 -7.73 13.89 -12.33
C LEU A 41 -7.19 12.97 -11.23
N PRO A 42 -6.40 11.95 -11.57
CA PRO A 42 -5.68 11.19 -10.57
C PRO A 42 -4.65 12.07 -9.86
N VAL A 43 -4.49 11.89 -8.57
CA VAL A 43 -3.64 12.74 -7.74
C VAL A 43 -2.16 12.74 -8.19
N GLN A 44 -1.70 11.68 -8.83
CA GLN A 44 -0.36 11.58 -9.40
C GLN A 44 -0.17 12.55 -10.58
N ASP A 45 -1.16 12.62 -11.46
CA ASP A 45 -1.09 13.47 -12.65
C ASP A 45 -1.31 14.94 -12.27
N GLU A 46 -2.11 15.21 -11.25
CA GLU A 46 -2.38 16.54 -10.75
C GLU A 46 -1.16 17.15 -10.03
N PHE A 47 -0.51 16.39 -9.15
CA PHE A 47 0.49 16.96 -8.23
C PHE A 47 1.94 16.54 -8.52
N ALA A 48 2.17 15.49 -9.31
CA ALA A 48 3.51 14.99 -9.61
C ALA A 48 3.63 14.44 -11.04
N PRO A 49 3.27 15.23 -12.09
CA PRO A 49 3.25 14.74 -13.48
C PRO A 49 4.63 14.28 -13.97
N ASN A 50 5.70 14.84 -13.42
CA ASN A 50 7.08 14.51 -13.79
C ASN A 50 7.71 13.41 -12.95
N SER A 51 6.97 12.83 -12.01
CA SER A 51 7.50 11.76 -11.14
C SER A 51 7.89 10.52 -11.95
N ILE A 52 9.06 9.96 -11.62
CA ILE A 52 9.61 8.73 -12.22
C ILE A 52 9.48 7.50 -11.30
N CYS A 53 8.66 7.58 -10.24
CA CYS A 53 8.44 6.46 -9.33
C CYS A 53 7.99 5.22 -10.10
N PHE A 54 8.60 4.06 -9.82
CA PHE A 54 8.23 2.79 -10.47
C PHE A 54 6.74 2.43 -10.28
N GLY A 55 6.19 2.62 -9.07
CA GLY A 55 4.80 2.25 -8.79
C GLY A 55 3.77 3.24 -9.32
N CYS A 56 4.05 4.56 -9.25
CA CYS A 56 3.02 5.57 -9.51
C CYS A 56 3.45 6.77 -10.36
N GLY A 57 4.71 6.80 -10.84
CA GLY A 57 5.23 7.95 -11.58
C GLY A 57 4.62 8.07 -12.99
N PRO A 58 3.93 9.18 -13.31
CA PRO A 58 3.36 9.38 -14.65
C PRO A 58 4.40 9.40 -15.76
N SER A 59 5.63 9.87 -15.47
CA SER A 59 6.71 9.95 -16.46
C SER A 59 7.52 8.66 -16.62
N ASN A 60 7.31 7.66 -15.76
CA ASN A 60 7.97 6.36 -15.90
C ASN A 60 7.08 5.38 -16.70
N LYS A 61 7.32 5.30 -18.00
CA LYS A 61 6.55 4.43 -18.89
C LYS A 61 6.79 2.93 -18.67
N ASP A 62 7.90 2.58 -18.02
CA ASP A 62 8.23 1.19 -17.67
C ASP A 62 7.72 0.80 -16.27
N GLY A 63 7.14 1.76 -15.55
CA GLY A 63 6.55 1.55 -14.24
C GLY A 63 5.09 1.08 -14.29
N LEU A 64 4.52 0.87 -13.10
CA LEU A 64 3.12 0.43 -12.97
C LEU A 64 2.12 1.56 -13.26
N GLN A 65 2.51 2.81 -13.07
CA GLN A 65 1.69 4.00 -13.30
C GLN A 65 0.30 3.95 -12.63
N ILE A 66 0.21 3.43 -11.39
CA ILE A 66 -1.05 3.41 -10.66
C ILE A 66 -1.65 4.82 -10.57
N LYS A 67 -2.94 4.92 -10.79
CA LYS A 67 -3.71 6.16 -10.71
C LYS A 67 -4.70 6.09 -9.54
N SER A 68 -4.56 7.04 -8.62
CA SER A 68 -5.39 7.14 -7.42
C SER A 68 -6.29 8.36 -7.51
N TYR A 69 -7.53 8.20 -7.12
CA TYR A 69 -8.57 9.21 -7.21
C TYR A 69 -9.14 9.50 -5.84
N ARG A 70 -9.52 10.73 -5.58
CA ARG A 70 -10.17 11.13 -4.32
C ARG A 70 -11.50 10.39 -4.14
N SER A 71 -11.75 9.97 -2.93
CA SER A 71 -13.01 9.39 -2.48
C SER A 71 -13.45 10.00 -1.15
N LYS A 72 -14.63 9.62 -0.67
CA LYS A 72 -15.16 10.17 0.59
C LYS A 72 -14.23 9.94 1.80
N ASP A 73 -13.59 8.77 1.87
CA ASP A 73 -12.86 8.34 3.08
C ASP A 73 -11.33 8.22 2.85
N GLY A 74 -10.85 8.61 1.66
CA GLY A 74 -9.44 8.50 1.29
C GLY A 74 -9.25 8.49 -0.22
N LEU A 75 -8.52 7.50 -0.74
CA LEU A 75 -8.34 7.33 -2.18
C LEU A 75 -8.85 5.96 -2.65
N ILE A 76 -9.20 5.91 -3.94
CA ILE A 76 -9.53 4.68 -4.66
C ILE A 76 -8.68 4.58 -5.91
N ALA A 77 -8.39 3.34 -6.34
CA ALA A 77 -7.69 3.07 -7.59
C ALA A 77 -8.20 1.80 -8.23
N GLU A 78 -8.10 1.73 -9.56
CA GLU A 78 -8.24 0.51 -10.33
C GLU A 78 -6.93 0.23 -11.06
N PHE A 79 -6.53 -1.04 -11.16
CA PHE A 79 -5.31 -1.44 -11.83
C PHE A 79 -5.49 -2.76 -12.57
N GLU A 80 -5.00 -2.82 -13.80
CA GLU A 80 -4.97 -4.04 -14.59
C GLU A 80 -3.54 -4.54 -14.71
N CYS A 81 -3.30 -5.76 -14.22
CA CYS A 81 -1.99 -6.38 -14.29
C CYS A 81 -1.74 -7.00 -15.67
N GLU A 82 -0.53 -6.82 -16.19
CA GLU A 82 -0.04 -7.45 -17.40
C GLU A 82 0.65 -8.79 -17.10
N GLU A 83 0.89 -9.61 -18.13
CA GLU A 83 1.57 -10.91 -17.99
C GLU A 83 2.96 -10.81 -17.36
N LYS A 84 3.70 -9.73 -17.62
CA LYS A 84 5.02 -9.48 -17.00
C LYS A 84 4.96 -9.29 -15.48
N HIS A 85 3.77 -9.06 -14.90
CA HIS A 85 3.56 -8.86 -13.47
C HIS A 85 3.33 -10.16 -12.70
N GLN A 86 3.42 -11.33 -13.36
CA GLN A 86 3.18 -12.63 -12.73
C GLN A 86 4.36 -13.11 -11.89
N ALA A 87 4.05 -13.88 -10.82
CA ALA A 87 5.01 -14.72 -10.13
C ALA A 87 5.09 -16.11 -10.77
N PHE A 88 3.94 -16.62 -11.18
CA PHE A 88 3.75 -17.87 -11.92
C PHE A 88 2.40 -17.79 -12.67
N PRO A 89 2.15 -18.70 -13.64
CA PRO A 89 0.99 -18.56 -14.53
C PRO A 89 -0.32 -18.29 -13.81
N GLY A 90 -0.95 -17.17 -14.18
CA GLY A 90 -2.26 -16.76 -13.64
C GLY A 90 -2.24 -16.05 -12.28
N VAL A 91 -1.08 -15.87 -11.64
CA VAL A 91 -0.98 -15.26 -10.29
C VAL A 91 0.01 -14.09 -10.27
N ILE A 92 -0.44 -12.96 -9.76
CA ILE A 92 0.35 -11.73 -9.66
C ILE A 92 1.42 -11.84 -8.58
N ASN A 93 2.61 -11.32 -8.89
CA ASN A 93 3.75 -11.28 -8.00
C ASN A 93 3.47 -10.43 -6.76
N GLY A 94 3.88 -10.93 -5.58
CA GLY A 94 3.67 -10.23 -4.30
C GLY A 94 4.37 -8.88 -4.20
N GLY A 95 5.52 -8.70 -4.88
CA GLY A 95 6.23 -7.42 -4.98
C GLY A 95 5.44 -6.37 -5.78
N ILE A 96 4.73 -6.78 -6.85
CA ILE A 96 3.82 -5.90 -7.59
C ILE A 96 2.66 -5.47 -6.69
N ILE A 97 2.04 -6.40 -5.96
CA ILE A 97 1.00 -6.08 -4.97
C ILE A 97 1.55 -5.12 -3.93
N GLY A 98 2.78 -5.33 -3.46
CA GLY A 98 3.48 -4.46 -2.54
C GLY A 98 3.62 -3.03 -3.07
N SER A 99 4.09 -2.87 -4.29
CA SER A 99 4.25 -1.56 -4.94
C SER A 99 2.93 -0.83 -5.11
N LEU A 100 1.85 -1.54 -5.46
CA LEU A 100 0.52 -0.96 -5.59
C LEU A 100 0.01 -0.43 -4.24
N ILE A 101 0.14 -1.24 -3.18
CA ILE A 101 -0.28 -0.89 -1.82
C ILE A 101 0.55 0.28 -1.27
N ASP A 102 1.88 0.23 -1.43
CA ASP A 102 2.78 1.28 -0.95
C ASP A 102 2.48 2.63 -1.62
N CYS A 103 2.46 2.67 -2.94
CA CYS A 103 2.21 3.91 -3.67
C CYS A 103 0.82 4.48 -3.41
N HIS A 104 -0.22 3.62 -3.39
CA HIS A 104 -1.58 4.07 -3.12
C HIS A 104 -1.74 4.60 -1.69
N GLY A 105 -1.11 3.94 -0.71
CA GLY A 105 -1.09 4.39 0.69
C GLY A 105 -0.32 5.68 0.89
N ASN A 106 0.84 5.82 0.24
CA ASN A 106 1.68 7.02 0.29
C ASN A 106 0.91 8.25 -0.23
N TRP A 107 0.24 8.13 -1.37
CA TRP A 107 -0.59 9.21 -1.90
C TRP A 107 -1.80 9.52 -1.02
N THR A 108 -2.41 8.52 -0.41
CA THR A 108 -3.51 8.74 0.55
C THR A 108 -3.04 9.57 1.73
N ALA A 109 -1.87 9.26 2.28
CA ALA A 109 -1.27 10.03 3.37
C ALA A 109 -0.94 11.46 2.94
N ALA A 110 -0.30 11.63 1.77
CA ALA A 110 0.08 12.94 1.26
C ALA A 110 -1.11 13.89 1.10
N ILE A 111 -2.20 13.37 0.51
CA ILE A 111 -3.43 14.13 0.32
C ILE A 111 -4.10 14.44 1.66
N ALA A 112 -4.15 13.49 2.59
CA ALA A 112 -4.73 13.72 3.92
C ALA A 112 -3.94 14.75 4.74
N ILE A 113 -2.60 14.72 4.68
CA ILE A 113 -1.74 15.71 5.34
C ILE A 113 -1.94 17.09 4.71
N MET A 114 -1.99 17.16 3.37
CA MET A 114 -2.28 18.38 2.63
C MET A 114 -3.60 19.02 3.06
N ASP A 115 -4.67 18.22 3.06
CA ASP A 115 -6.03 18.67 3.39
C ASP A 115 -6.11 19.14 4.86
N LYS A 116 -5.47 18.40 5.80
CA LYS A 116 -5.40 18.78 7.21
C LYS A 116 -4.73 20.14 7.43
N ASN A 117 -3.67 20.42 6.70
CA ASN A 117 -2.88 21.64 6.85
C ASN A 117 -3.38 22.79 5.96
N ASN A 118 -4.43 22.58 5.15
CA ASN A 118 -4.94 23.52 4.16
C ASN A 118 -3.85 23.99 3.16
N TRP A 119 -2.98 23.08 2.72
CA TRP A 119 -1.96 23.39 1.73
C TRP A 119 -2.54 23.29 0.31
N GLU A 120 -2.04 24.12 -0.59
CA GLU A 120 -2.44 24.08 -2.01
C GLU A 120 -1.88 22.86 -2.74
N LYS A 121 -0.74 22.32 -2.28
CA LYS A 121 -0.07 21.17 -2.86
C LYS A 121 0.44 20.23 -1.77
N PRO A 122 0.44 18.91 -2.02
CA PRO A 122 0.97 17.96 -1.06
C PRO A 122 2.50 18.08 -0.97
N GLN A 123 3.03 18.01 0.24
CA GLN A 123 4.44 17.75 0.45
C GLN A 123 4.76 16.31 0.08
N CYS A 124 5.97 16.09 -0.43
CA CYS A 124 6.44 14.75 -0.69
C CYS A 124 6.45 13.93 0.60
N THR A 125 5.85 12.76 0.58
CA THR A 125 5.84 11.81 1.68
C THR A 125 6.71 10.61 1.37
N VAL A 126 7.33 10.04 2.39
CA VAL A 126 8.10 8.80 2.30
C VAL A 126 7.46 7.72 3.17
N THR A 127 7.63 6.49 2.77
CA THR A 127 7.17 5.33 3.53
C THR A 127 8.16 5.05 4.65
N ALA A 128 7.75 5.29 5.89
CA ALA A 128 8.56 5.00 7.07
C ALA A 128 8.46 3.53 7.48
N GLN A 129 7.27 2.96 7.35
CA GLN A 129 6.99 1.56 7.63
C GLN A 129 5.75 1.12 6.86
N TYR A 130 5.72 -0.12 6.39
CA TYR A 130 4.49 -0.73 5.94
C TYR A 130 4.50 -2.25 6.17
N GLU A 131 3.31 -2.80 6.35
CA GLU A 131 3.04 -4.22 6.50
C GLU A 131 2.01 -4.63 5.46
N ILE A 132 2.22 -5.78 4.82
CA ILE A 132 1.28 -6.36 3.86
C ILE A 132 0.90 -7.75 4.31
N LYS A 133 -0.40 -8.05 4.26
CA LYS A 133 -0.94 -9.38 4.47
C LYS A 133 -1.55 -9.88 3.16
N LEU A 134 -0.87 -10.83 2.52
CA LEU A 134 -1.39 -11.54 1.36
C LEU A 134 -2.38 -12.61 1.85
N LYS A 135 -3.66 -12.41 1.58
CA LYS A 135 -4.74 -13.26 2.10
C LYS A 135 -5.10 -14.40 1.16
N ARG A 136 -4.89 -14.19 -0.14
CA ARG A 136 -5.14 -15.20 -1.19
C ARG A 136 -4.35 -14.86 -2.46
N PRO A 137 -4.10 -15.83 -3.36
CA PRO A 137 -3.52 -15.54 -4.66
C PRO A 137 -4.33 -14.47 -5.38
N THR A 138 -3.63 -13.46 -5.93
CA THR A 138 -4.25 -12.39 -6.72
C THR A 138 -4.24 -12.82 -8.18
N PRO A 139 -5.41 -13.00 -8.82
CA PRO A 139 -5.49 -13.53 -10.18
C PRO A 139 -5.06 -12.49 -11.22
N LEU A 140 -4.36 -12.96 -12.27
CA LEU A 140 -4.15 -12.19 -13.50
C LEU A 140 -5.46 -12.09 -14.30
N GLY A 141 -5.60 -11.01 -15.09
CA GLY A 141 -6.76 -10.81 -15.97
C GLY A 141 -8.02 -10.31 -15.25
N ILE A 142 -7.93 -10.08 -13.95
CA ILE A 142 -9.00 -9.45 -13.17
C ILE A 142 -8.55 -8.04 -12.76
N LYS A 143 -9.38 -7.06 -13.06
CA LYS A 143 -9.15 -5.68 -12.61
C LYS A 143 -9.09 -5.60 -11.09
N LEU A 144 -7.97 -5.15 -10.57
CA LEU A 144 -7.76 -4.93 -9.14
C LEU A 144 -8.40 -3.61 -8.72
N LYS A 145 -9.04 -3.61 -7.56
CA LYS A 145 -9.58 -2.40 -6.92
C LYS A 145 -8.85 -2.17 -5.61
N LEU A 146 -8.31 -0.97 -5.44
CA LEU A 146 -7.69 -0.53 -4.20
C LEU A 146 -8.57 0.52 -3.55
N ASN A 147 -8.77 0.36 -2.26
CA ASN A 147 -9.40 1.35 -1.40
C ASN A 147 -8.48 1.64 -0.22
N SER A 148 -8.31 2.89 0.10
CA SER A 148 -7.51 3.32 1.25
C SER A 148 -8.26 4.31 2.10
N ARG A 149 -7.93 4.32 3.40
CA ARG A 149 -8.41 5.32 4.35
C ARG A 149 -7.37 5.59 5.42
N VAL A 150 -7.44 6.78 5.98
CA VAL A 150 -6.57 7.20 7.08
C VAL A 150 -7.06 6.61 8.39
N LEU A 151 -6.14 6.03 9.18
CA LEU A 151 -6.38 5.53 10.54
C LEU A 151 -5.99 6.57 11.60
N ALA A 152 -4.86 7.24 11.39
CA ALA A 152 -4.36 8.29 12.27
C ALA A 152 -3.68 9.38 11.44
N LEU A 153 -3.87 10.64 11.81
CA LEU A 153 -3.39 11.80 11.07
C LEU A 153 -2.78 12.82 12.04
N GLN A 154 -1.53 13.17 11.77
CA GLN A 154 -0.79 14.25 12.43
C GLN A 154 -0.41 15.32 11.40
N GLU A 155 0.30 16.37 11.85
CA GLU A 155 0.69 17.49 10.99
C GLU A 155 1.62 17.07 9.84
N ASP A 156 2.51 16.10 10.10
CA ASP A 156 3.56 15.69 9.18
C ASP A 156 3.51 14.20 8.82
N ARG A 157 2.53 13.45 9.33
CA ARG A 157 2.45 12.00 9.08
C ARG A 157 1.04 11.47 9.13
N ALA A 158 0.82 10.38 8.43
CA ALA A 158 -0.45 9.66 8.47
C ALA A 158 -0.21 8.15 8.48
N GLU A 159 -1.06 7.46 9.23
CA GLU A 159 -1.19 6.02 9.17
C GLU A 159 -2.39 5.67 8.30
N VAL A 160 -2.17 4.80 7.32
CA VAL A 160 -3.16 4.46 6.30
C VAL A 160 -3.36 2.96 6.26
N ILE A 161 -4.61 2.54 6.11
CA ILE A 161 -4.95 1.15 5.76
C ILE A 161 -5.41 1.09 4.31
N ILE A 162 -4.98 0.03 3.62
CA ILE A 162 -5.28 -0.23 2.21
C ILE A 162 -5.86 -1.62 2.07
N GLU A 163 -6.89 -1.75 1.25
CA GLU A 163 -7.44 -3.02 0.84
C GLU A 163 -7.35 -3.18 -0.67
N LEU A 164 -6.82 -4.33 -1.13
CA LEU A 164 -6.75 -4.71 -2.53
C LEU A 164 -7.69 -5.87 -2.78
N LYS A 165 -8.59 -5.70 -3.75
CA LYS A 165 -9.60 -6.69 -4.15
C LYS A 165 -9.45 -7.07 -5.62
N ALA A 166 -9.75 -8.34 -5.91
CA ALA A 166 -10.03 -8.86 -7.25
C ALA A 166 -11.39 -9.56 -7.22
N ASP A 167 -12.25 -9.25 -8.17
CA ASP A 167 -13.63 -9.82 -8.26
C ASP A 167 -14.37 -9.75 -6.91
N GLY A 168 -14.35 -8.60 -6.24
CA GLY A 168 -15.00 -8.37 -4.96
C GLY A 168 -14.35 -9.07 -3.75
N LYS A 169 -13.34 -9.93 -3.95
CA LYS A 169 -12.67 -10.68 -2.89
C LYS A 169 -11.37 -9.99 -2.47
N THR A 170 -11.15 -9.79 -1.18
CA THR A 170 -9.93 -9.20 -0.65
C THR A 170 -8.75 -10.15 -0.86
N CYS A 171 -7.79 -9.76 -1.71
CA CYS A 171 -6.57 -10.51 -1.98
C CYS A 171 -5.42 -10.10 -1.06
N ALA A 172 -5.33 -8.81 -0.75
CA ALA A 172 -4.32 -8.30 0.16
C ALA A 172 -4.85 -7.14 1.00
N THR A 173 -4.23 -6.91 2.14
CA THR A 173 -4.40 -5.69 2.95
C THR A 173 -3.04 -5.14 3.30
N GLY A 174 -2.93 -3.81 3.33
CA GLY A 174 -1.75 -3.09 3.76
C GLY A 174 -2.05 -2.13 4.90
N ARG A 175 -1.05 -1.88 5.73
CA ARG A 175 -1.04 -0.80 6.73
C ARG A 175 0.31 -0.13 6.68
N GLY A 176 0.36 1.18 6.56
CA GLY A 176 1.60 1.93 6.43
C GLY A 176 1.60 3.22 7.21
N LEU A 177 2.78 3.61 7.68
CA LEU A 177 3.09 4.92 8.22
C LEU A 177 3.88 5.71 7.16
N PHE A 178 3.36 6.86 6.78
CA PHE A 178 3.94 7.74 5.77
C PHE A 178 4.21 9.11 6.39
N VAL A 179 5.37 9.69 6.07
CA VAL A 179 5.86 10.93 6.69
C VAL A 179 6.17 11.96 5.62
N ALA A 180 5.64 13.17 5.76
CA ALA A 180 5.99 14.30 4.92
C ALA A 180 7.43 14.72 5.20
N VAL A 181 8.21 14.90 4.14
CA VAL A 181 9.62 15.28 4.27
C VAL A 181 9.79 16.78 4.20
N LYS A 182 10.74 17.28 4.99
CA LYS A 182 11.11 18.71 5.05
C LYS A 182 12.20 19.02 4.05
N GLU A 183 12.39 20.30 3.79
CA GLU A 183 13.51 20.82 3.00
C GLU A 183 14.85 20.28 3.51
N GLY A 184 15.74 19.92 2.59
CA GLY A 184 17.01 19.24 2.88
C GLY A 184 16.93 17.71 2.85
N HIS A 185 15.76 17.11 2.85
CA HIS A 185 15.61 15.67 2.68
C HIS A 185 15.80 15.28 1.20
N PRO A 186 16.54 14.20 0.84
CA PRO A 186 16.77 13.81 -0.56
C PRO A 186 15.51 13.62 -1.40
N ALA A 187 14.40 13.23 -0.77
CA ALA A 187 13.12 13.03 -1.47
C ALA A 187 12.26 14.30 -1.56
N TYR A 188 12.70 15.46 -1.05
CA TYR A 188 11.87 16.66 -0.97
C TYR A 188 11.37 17.13 -2.33
N HIS A 189 12.21 17.05 -3.36
CA HIS A 189 11.90 17.53 -4.72
C HIS A 189 11.41 16.45 -5.69
N ARG A 190 11.16 15.22 -5.23
CA ARG A 190 10.88 14.11 -6.16
C ARG A 190 9.55 14.22 -6.91
N TRP A 191 8.68 15.15 -6.52
CA TRP A 191 7.38 15.39 -7.17
C TRP A 191 7.37 16.70 -7.99
N HIS A 192 8.47 17.45 -8.01
CA HIS A 192 8.61 18.76 -8.68
C HIS A 192 9.40 18.65 -9.96
#